data_b35936cc72c5fbbbce4c8b5e57df36ad
#
_entry.id   b35936cc72c5fbbbce4c8b5e57df36ad
#
_cell.length_a   1.000
_cell.length_b   1.000
_cell.length_c   1.000
_cell.angle_alpha   90.00
_cell.angle_beta   90.00
_cell.angle_gamma   90.00
#
_symmetry.space_group_name_H-M   'P 1'
#
loop_
_entity.id
_entity.type
_entity.pdbx_description
1 polymer ?
#
loop_
_entity_poly.entity_id
_entity_poly.type
_entity_poly.pdbx_seq_one_letter_code
_entity_poly.pdbx_strand_id
1 'polypeptide(L)'
;QKFGFKTGVRYEHTFMNVEYERHPDRNFSKNFDDVVPSAAISYGLSEMSNIRVGYNMRLNRPGISFLNPFRISATPNDVSYGNPDLSTEKSHSISLSYNIFTSKVNLNADARYSFVNNGVTGYSFVDEDGVRNSTYGNYVRTQRTSLSVWMSWNITDKTSFMLSASGSYVDLRSKELGSSNSGFGGNLYAQLRQRLPWKLDFTAYGGYGAPYISLQGRSGS
;
A
#
# COMPACT_ATOMS: atom_id res chain seq x y z
N GLN A 1 -23.49 3.63 22.41
CA GLN A 1 -23.70 4.67 21.37
C GLN A 1 -23.79 3.98 20.00
N LYS A 2 -24.90 4.20 19.27
CA LYS A 2 -25.07 3.60 17.94
C LYS A 2 -24.29 4.32 16.82
N PHE A 3 -23.89 5.56 17.04
CA PHE A 3 -23.23 6.40 16.03
C PHE A 3 -21.95 7.02 16.61
N GLY A 4 -20.87 6.95 15.84
CA GLY A 4 -19.58 7.55 16.13
C GLY A 4 -19.04 8.34 14.95
N PHE A 5 -18.48 9.52 15.21
CA PHE A 5 -17.82 10.37 14.23
C PHE A 5 -16.43 10.75 14.72
N LYS A 6 -15.45 10.69 13.84
CA LYS A 6 -14.07 11.12 14.10
C LYS A 6 -13.55 11.87 12.90
N THR A 7 -12.99 13.04 13.12
CA THR A 7 -12.27 13.80 12.09
C THR A 7 -10.98 14.34 12.67
N GLY A 8 -10.00 14.56 11.81
CA GLY A 8 -8.71 15.12 12.18
C GLY A 8 -7.99 15.70 10.98
N VAL A 9 -7.20 16.72 11.25
CA VAL A 9 -6.27 17.33 10.30
C VAL A 9 -4.91 17.41 10.99
N ARG A 10 -3.85 16.96 10.32
CA ARG A 10 -2.47 17.03 10.81
C ARG A 10 -1.65 17.81 9.79
N TYR A 11 -0.89 18.78 10.26
CA TYR A 11 0.15 19.45 9.48
C TYR A 11 1.49 18.78 9.80
N GLU A 12 2.26 18.49 8.76
CA GLU A 12 3.60 17.95 8.87
C GLU A 12 4.58 18.80 8.08
N HIS A 13 5.61 19.29 8.76
CA HIS A 13 6.77 19.91 8.16
C HIS A 13 7.97 18.99 8.30
N THR A 14 8.71 18.78 7.20
CA THR A 14 9.95 18.01 7.21
C THR A 14 11.02 18.79 6.47
N PHE A 15 12.13 19.06 7.16
CA PHE A 15 13.33 19.64 6.59
C PHE A 15 14.42 18.59 6.45
N MET A 16 14.99 18.49 5.27
CA MET A 16 16.18 17.67 5.00
C MET A 16 17.31 18.55 4.51
N ASN A 17 18.49 18.38 5.10
CA ASN A 17 19.73 19.04 4.67
C ASN A 17 20.80 17.97 4.45
N VAL A 18 21.49 18.05 3.33
CA VAL A 18 22.57 17.14 2.98
C VAL A 18 23.82 17.97 2.66
N GLU A 19 24.86 17.73 3.42
CA GLU A 19 26.14 18.41 3.30
C GLU A 19 27.25 17.42 2.92
N TYR A 20 27.98 17.72 1.87
CA TYR A 20 29.10 16.93 1.41
C TYR A 20 30.41 17.65 1.81
N GLU A 21 31.17 17.09 2.74
CA GLU A 21 32.43 17.68 3.22
C GLU A 21 33.45 17.94 2.09
N ARG A 22 33.51 17.01 1.12
CA ARG A 22 34.47 17.09 0.00
C ARG A 22 33.91 17.74 -1.27
N HIS A 23 32.61 17.96 -1.33
CA HIS A 23 31.91 18.51 -2.49
C HIS A 23 30.78 19.44 -2.07
N PRO A 24 31.09 20.62 -1.49
CA PRO A 24 30.08 21.57 -1.01
C PRO A 24 29.15 22.09 -2.11
N ASP A 25 29.62 22.07 -3.37
CA ASP A 25 28.83 22.37 -4.57
C ASP A 25 27.65 21.43 -4.81
N ARG A 26 27.61 20.31 -4.10
CA ARG A 26 26.55 19.29 -4.19
C ARG A 26 25.62 19.28 -2.99
N ASN A 27 25.79 20.21 -2.07
CA ASN A 27 24.89 20.38 -0.95
C ASN A 27 23.49 20.68 -1.44
N PHE A 28 22.50 20.06 -0.85
CA PHE A 28 21.10 20.36 -1.15
C PHE A 28 20.23 20.30 0.10
N SER A 29 19.17 21.07 0.08
CA SER A 29 18.15 21.04 1.13
C SER A 29 16.77 20.88 0.51
N LYS A 30 15.86 20.25 1.25
CA LYS A 30 14.47 20.04 0.81
C LYS A 30 13.52 20.23 1.97
N ASN A 31 12.47 21.01 1.72
CA ASN A 31 11.34 21.18 2.62
C ASN A 31 10.11 20.45 2.06
N PHE A 32 9.39 19.79 2.95
CA PHE A 32 8.08 19.21 2.65
C PHE A 32 7.07 19.76 3.65
N ASP A 33 6.03 20.37 3.14
CA ASP A 33 4.90 20.90 3.90
C ASP A 33 3.63 20.20 3.47
N ASP A 34 3.01 19.47 4.36
CA ASP A 34 1.90 18.59 4.03
C ASP A 34 0.76 18.72 5.04
N VAL A 35 -0.47 18.80 4.54
CA VAL A 35 -1.69 18.72 5.34
C VAL A 35 -2.33 17.35 5.13
N VAL A 36 -2.60 16.63 6.22
CA VAL A 36 -3.06 15.24 6.22
C VAL A 36 -4.43 15.15 6.88
N PRO A 37 -5.52 15.19 6.10
CA PRO A 37 -6.87 15.02 6.60
C PRO A 37 -7.22 13.55 6.83
N SER A 38 -8.12 13.32 7.81
CA SER A 38 -8.74 12.03 8.06
C SER A 38 -10.17 12.20 8.57
N ALA A 39 -11.06 11.28 8.21
CA ALA A 39 -12.42 11.25 8.71
C ALA A 39 -12.91 9.80 8.83
N ALA A 40 -13.76 9.53 9.81
CA ALA A 40 -14.41 8.24 9.92
C ALA A 40 -15.80 8.38 10.56
N ILE A 41 -16.72 7.61 10.05
CA ILE A 41 -18.08 7.45 10.58
C ILE A 41 -18.27 5.99 10.91
N SER A 42 -18.80 5.70 12.09
CA SER A 42 -19.11 4.34 12.50
C SER A 42 -20.56 4.27 12.99
N TYR A 43 -21.22 3.17 12.71
CA TYR A 43 -22.58 2.90 13.12
C TYR A 43 -22.70 1.47 13.68
N GLY A 44 -23.16 1.36 14.91
CA GLY A 44 -23.46 0.09 15.56
C GLY A 44 -24.81 -0.43 15.06
N LEU A 45 -24.80 -1.49 14.29
CA LEU A 45 -26.01 -2.18 13.81
C LEU A 45 -26.66 -2.96 14.95
N SER A 46 -25.84 -3.58 15.79
CA SER A 46 -26.23 -4.27 17.02
C SER A 46 -25.11 -4.11 18.07
N GLU A 47 -25.29 -4.73 19.25
CA GLU A 47 -24.23 -4.78 20.27
C GLU A 47 -22.99 -5.55 19.81
N MET A 48 -23.17 -6.44 18.83
CA MET A 48 -22.13 -7.34 18.34
C MET A 48 -21.69 -7.04 16.90
N SER A 49 -22.24 -5.99 16.27
CA SER A 49 -21.90 -5.68 14.87
C SER A 49 -21.86 -4.17 14.63
N ASN A 50 -20.91 -3.77 13.80
CA ASN A 50 -20.75 -2.39 13.39
C ASN A 50 -20.32 -2.28 11.93
N ILE A 51 -20.63 -1.13 11.34
CA ILE A 51 -20.16 -0.70 10.03
C ILE A 51 -19.37 0.60 10.22
N ARG A 52 -18.30 0.76 9.46
CA ARG A 52 -17.47 1.95 9.48
C ARG A 52 -17.08 2.36 8.08
N VAL A 53 -17.26 3.63 7.76
CA VAL A 53 -16.70 4.29 6.59
C VAL A 53 -15.57 5.19 7.04
N GLY A 54 -14.42 5.11 6.37
CA GLY A 54 -13.26 5.91 6.71
C GLY A 54 -12.58 6.49 5.48
N TYR A 55 -12.05 7.69 5.63
CA TYR A 55 -11.11 8.30 4.71
C TYR A 55 -9.83 8.65 5.46
N ASN A 56 -8.69 8.32 4.86
CA ASN A 56 -7.41 8.78 5.34
C ASN A 56 -6.47 9.11 4.19
N MET A 57 -5.55 10.01 4.45
CA MET A 57 -4.40 10.29 3.61
C MET A 57 -3.12 9.84 4.30
N ARG A 58 -2.18 9.30 3.54
CA ARG A 58 -0.84 8.95 4.00
C ARG A 58 0.19 9.60 3.10
N LEU A 59 1.29 10.00 3.70
CA LEU A 59 2.42 10.59 3.01
C LEU A 59 3.53 9.54 2.89
N ASN A 60 4.16 9.50 1.72
CA ASN A 60 5.40 8.80 1.50
C ASN A 60 6.41 9.79 0.92
N ARG A 61 7.35 10.23 1.76
CA ARG A 61 8.38 11.18 1.37
C ARG A 61 9.54 10.44 0.75
N PRO A 62 10.07 10.91 -0.41
CA PRO A 62 11.27 10.32 -0.99
C PRO A 62 12.42 10.44 0.00
N GLY A 63 13.13 9.34 0.22
CA GLY A 63 14.35 9.32 1.03
C GLY A 63 15.52 10.03 0.35
N ILE A 64 16.58 10.28 1.10
CA ILE A 64 17.78 11.00 0.62
C ILE A 64 18.36 10.37 -0.64
N SER A 65 18.38 9.06 -0.75
CA SER A 65 18.88 8.35 -1.95
C SER A 65 18.14 8.69 -3.23
N PHE A 66 16.83 8.97 -3.14
CA PHE A 66 16.02 9.37 -4.28
C PHE A 66 16.19 10.86 -4.65
N LEU A 67 16.60 11.68 -3.69
CA LEU A 67 16.76 13.13 -3.85
C LEU A 67 18.19 13.52 -4.21
N ASN A 68 19.16 12.67 -3.92
CA ASN A 68 20.58 12.97 -4.07
C ASN A 68 20.97 13.14 -5.57
N PRO A 69 21.32 14.37 -6.03
CA PRO A 69 21.69 14.63 -7.42
C PRO A 69 23.07 14.10 -7.81
N PHE A 70 23.78 13.45 -6.88
CA PHE A 70 25.10 12.89 -7.15
C PHE A 70 25.04 11.84 -8.25
N ARG A 71 25.81 12.08 -9.34
CA ARG A 71 25.89 11.17 -10.46
C ARG A 71 26.87 10.03 -10.18
N ILE A 72 26.36 8.81 -10.22
CA ILE A 72 27.14 7.59 -10.07
C ILE A 72 27.24 6.94 -11.45
N SER A 73 28.48 6.83 -11.96
CA SER A 73 28.75 6.12 -13.23
C SER A 73 29.17 4.70 -12.93
N ALA A 74 28.34 3.74 -13.32
CA ALA A 74 28.71 2.32 -13.29
C ALA A 74 29.64 1.97 -14.47
N THR A 75 29.41 2.60 -15.61
CA THR A 75 30.25 2.55 -16.83
C THR A 75 30.25 3.93 -17.49
N PRO A 76 31.15 4.22 -18.45
CA PRO A 76 31.15 5.50 -19.16
C PRO A 76 29.80 5.87 -19.80
N ASN A 77 28.99 4.85 -20.15
CA ASN A 77 27.72 5.03 -20.85
C ASN A 77 26.49 4.76 -19.96
N ASP A 78 26.65 4.64 -18.63
CA ASP A 78 25.55 4.40 -17.70
C ASP A 78 25.72 5.22 -16.42
N VAL A 79 24.82 6.16 -16.21
CA VAL A 79 24.82 7.12 -15.08
C VAL A 79 23.51 7.02 -14.33
N SER A 80 23.58 6.98 -12.99
CA SER A 80 22.42 7.02 -12.12
C SER A 80 22.52 8.17 -11.12
N TYR A 81 21.40 8.83 -10.84
CA TYR A 81 21.30 9.94 -9.90
C TYR A 81 19.86 10.09 -9.38
N GLY A 82 19.73 10.70 -8.19
CA GLY A 82 18.44 11.09 -7.64
C GLY A 82 17.91 12.38 -8.24
N ASN A 83 16.68 12.72 -7.90
CA ASN A 83 15.99 13.92 -8.36
C ASN A 83 15.56 14.76 -7.15
N PRO A 84 16.20 15.92 -6.88
CA PRO A 84 15.82 16.79 -5.77
C PRO A 84 14.45 17.46 -5.94
N ASP A 85 13.86 17.42 -7.15
CA ASP A 85 12.55 18.00 -7.44
C ASP A 85 11.38 17.09 -7.07
N LEU A 86 11.65 15.87 -6.60
CA LEU A 86 10.61 14.97 -6.16
C LEU A 86 9.74 15.59 -5.06
N SER A 87 8.44 15.38 -5.18
CA SER A 87 7.45 15.77 -4.18
C SER A 87 7.00 14.58 -3.33
N THR A 88 6.40 14.87 -2.17
CA THR A 88 5.75 13.86 -1.32
C THR A 88 4.66 13.14 -2.10
N GLU A 89 4.69 11.81 -2.10
CA GLU A 89 3.57 11.01 -2.59
C GLU A 89 2.41 11.10 -1.60
N LYS A 90 1.22 11.36 -2.11
CA LYS A 90 -0.03 11.45 -1.33
C LYS A 90 -0.94 10.28 -1.69
N SER A 91 -1.04 9.34 -0.77
CA SER A 91 -1.91 8.18 -0.90
C SER A 91 -3.23 8.43 -0.17
N HIS A 92 -4.30 8.51 -0.93
CA HIS A 92 -5.67 8.64 -0.44
C HIS A 92 -6.32 7.26 -0.33
N SER A 93 -7.09 7.03 0.72
CA SER A 93 -7.78 5.76 0.94
C SER A 93 -9.17 5.98 1.52
N ILE A 94 -10.17 5.39 0.86
CA ILE A 94 -11.54 5.29 1.34
C ILE A 94 -11.79 3.82 1.68
N SER A 95 -12.32 3.55 2.86
CA SER A 95 -12.61 2.19 3.33
C SER A 95 -14.03 2.06 3.85
N LEU A 96 -14.60 0.89 3.64
CA LEU A 96 -15.85 0.43 4.22
C LEU A 96 -15.54 -0.87 4.95
N SER A 97 -15.73 -0.89 6.27
CA SER A 97 -15.48 -2.05 7.11
C SER A 97 -16.77 -2.51 7.77
N TYR A 98 -16.98 -3.81 7.79
CA TYR A 98 -18.07 -4.47 8.51
C TYR A 98 -17.51 -5.50 9.46
N ASN A 99 -17.92 -5.44 10.73
CA ASN A 99 -17.43 -6.30 11.79
C ASN A 99 -18.59 -6.95 12.53
N ILE A 100 -18.45 -8.25 12.80
CA ILE A 100 -19.31 -9.02 13.71
C ILE A 100 -18.43 -9.72 14.72
N PHE A 101 -18.80 -9.61 16.02
CA PHE A 101 -18.14 -10.30 17.12
C PHE A 101 -19.19 -11.02 17.95
N THR A 102 -19.30 -12.31 17.79
CA THR A 102 -20.17 -13.17 18.59
C THR A 102 -19.37 -14.34 19.17
N SER A 103 -19.93 -15.07 20.12
CA SER A 103 -19.32 -16.30 20.64
C SER A 103 -19.07 -17.38 19.57
N LYS A 104 -19.88 -17.37 18.49
CA LYS A 104 -19.82 -18.38 17.42
C LYS A 104 -19.07 -17.88 16.18
N VAL A 105 -19.25 -16.59 15.82
CA VAL A 105 -18.72 -16.04 14.57
C VAL A 105 -18.02 -14.72 14.87
N ASN A 106 -16.78 -14.64 14.44
CA ASN A 106 -16.05 -13.38 14.33
C ASN A 106 -15.78 -13.15 12.84
N LEU A 107 -16.29 -12.04 12.31
CA LEU A 107 -16.13 -11.66 10.90
C LEU A 107 -15.63 -10.22 10.83
N ASN A 108 -14.63 -10.02 9.99
CA ASN A 108 -14.19 -8.71 9.53
C ASN A 108 -14.19 -8.72 8.00
N ALA A 109 -14.95 -7.84 7.39
CA ALA A 109 -14.97 -7.61 5.95
C ALA A 109 -14.61 -6.14 5.66
N ASP A 110 -13.63 -5.91 4.79
CA ASP A 110 -13.11 -4.58 4.47
C ASP A 110 -13.05 -4.41 2.95
N ALA A 111 -13.71 -3.39 2.44
CA ALA A 111 -13.59 -2.93 1.07
C ALA A 111 -12.84 -1.60 1.07
N ARG A 112 -11.80 -1.47 0.23
CA ARG A 112 -10.95 -0.29 0.17
C ARG A 112 -10.68 0.13 -1.26
N TYR A 113 -10.83 1.43 -1.50
CA TYR A 113 -10.32 2.09 -2.68
C TYR A 113 -9.20 3.05 -2.29
N SER A 114 -8.04 2.93 -2.93
CA SER A 114 -6.92 3.83 -2.70
C SER A 114 -6.34 4.33 -4.02
N PHE A 115 -5.83 5.57 -4.00
CA PHE A 115 -5.18 6.15 -5.16
C PHE A 115 -4.01 7.06 -4.78
N VAL A 116 -3.01 7.06 -5.65
CA VAL A 116 -1.86 7.96 -5.66
C VAL A 116 -1.78 8.58 -7.05
N ASN A 117 -1.68 9.89 -7.16
CA ASN A 117 -1.62 10.57 -8.46
C ASN A 117 -0.19 10.95 -8.85
N ASN A 118 0.73 10.97 -7.90
CA ASN A 118 2.11 11.45 -8.04
C ASN A 118 3.12 10.43 -7.45
N GLY A 119 2.93 9.15 -7.74
CA GLY A 119 3.83 8.09 -7.27
C GLY A 119 5.24 8.25 -7.85
N VAL A 120 6.24 8.06 -7.01
CA VAL A 120 7.65 8.09 -7.41
C VAL A 120 8.01 6.79 -8.12
N THR A 121 8.65 6.91 -9.27
CA THR A 121 9.18 5.76 -10.01
C THR A 121 10.52 6.08 -10.61
N GLY A 122 11.40 5.06 -10.68
CA GLY A 122 12.62 5.13 -11.48
C GLY A 122 12.31 4.99 -12.96
N TYR A 123 13.03 5.71 -13.78
CA TYR A 123 13.00 5.59 -15.23
C TYR A 123 14.40 5.81 -15.82
N SER A 124 14.59 5.34 -17.03
CA SER A 124 15.85 5.53 -17.74
C SER A 124 15.58 6.09 -19.14
N PHE A 125 16.48 6.94 -19.59
CA PHE A 125 16.49 7.49 -20.95
C PHE A 125 17.93 7.56 -21.46
N VAL A 126 18.09 7.64 -22.77
CA VAL A 126 19.39 7.85 -23.41
C VAL A 126 19.45 9.31 -23.85
N ASP A 127 20.51 10.02 -23.45
CA ASP A 127 20.73 11.39 -23.86
C ASP A 127 21.33 11.52 -25.27
N GLU A 128 21.59 12.74 -25.73
CA GLU A 128 22.11 13.04 -27.06
C GLU A 128 23.53 12.49 -27.26
N ASP A 129 24.29 12.29 -26.19
CA ASP A 129 25.64 11.72 -26.20
C ASP A 129 25.64 10.19 -26.19
N GLY A 130 24.46 9.55 -26.18
CA GLY A 130 24.30 8.10 -26.14
C GLY A 130 24.49 7.50 -24.74
N VAL A 131 24.51 8.33 -23.68
CA VAL A 131 24.64 7.90 -22.29
C VAL A 131 23.28 7.55 -21.73
N ARG A 132 23.15 6.37 -21.13
CA ARG A 132 21.96 5.96 -20.40
C ARG A 132 21.91 6.64 -19.04
N ASN A 133 20.90 7.45 -18.83
CA ASN A 133 20.62 8.12 -17.58
C ASN A 133 19.48 7.40 -16.84
N SER A 134 19.67 7.10 -15.57
CA SER A 134 18.66 6.50 -14.67
C SER A 134 18.38 7.44 -13.52
N THR A 135 17.11 7.82 -13.34
CA THR A 135 16.68 8.78 -12.32
C THR A 135 15.25 8.52 -11.87
N TYR A 136 14.65 9.42 -11.11
CA TYR A 136 13.33 9.27 -10.50
C TYR A 136 12.41 10.44 -10.85
N GLY A 137 11.11 10.18 -10.94
CA GLY A 137 10.07 11.19 -11.13
C GLY A 137 8.75 10.81 -10.49
N ASN A 138 7.91 11.82 -10.18
CA ASN A 138 6.55 11.62 -9.68
C ASN A 138 5.56 11.34 -10.83
N TYR A 139 5.78 10.29 -11.58
CA TYR A 139 5.13 10.05 -12.87
C TYR A 139 4.07 8.96 -12.86
N VAL A 140 3.89 8.25 -11.74
CA VAL A 140 2.96 7.13 -11.68
C VAL A 140 1.66 7.52 -10.98
N ARG A 141 0.55 7.24 -11.64
CA ARG A 141 -0.77 7.17 -11.04
C ARG A 141 -1.10 5.73 -10.72
N THR A 142 -1.43 5.47 -9.46
CA THR A 142 -1.85 4.15 -9.00
C THR A 142 -3.28 4.23 -8.48
N GLN A 143 -4.12 3.30 -8.90
CA GLN A 143 -5.45 3.07 -8.33
C GLN A 143 -5.55 1.61 -7.90
N ARG A 144 -6.06 1.38 -6.71
CA ARG A 144 -6.24 0.03 -6.17
C ARG A 144 -7.60 -0.08 -5.52
N THR A 145 -8.38 -1.05 -5.97
CA THR A 145 -9.59 -1.51 -5.29
C THR A 145 -9.28 -2.85 -4.64
N SER A 146 -9.58 -3.02 -3.38
CA SER A 146 -9.33 -4.27 -2.64
C SER A 146 -10.54 -4.64 -1.80
N LEU A 147 -10.75 -5.94 -1.68
CA LEU A 147 -11.71 -6.57 -0.78
C LEU A 147 -10.95 -7.59 0.06
N SER A 148 -11.16 -7.58 1.37
CA SER A 148 -10.61 -8.57 2.28
C SER A 148 -11.68 -9.05 3.25
N VAL A 149 -11.63 -10.34 3.56
CA VAL A 149 -12.52 -11.00 4.51
C VAL A 149 -11.67 -11.87 5.41
N TRP A 150 -11.83 -11.67 6.70
CA TRP A 150 -11.34 -12.60 7.71
C TRP A 150 -12.52 -13.09 8.53
N MET A 151 -12.61 -14.40 8.71
CA MET A 151 -13.69 -15.04 9.45
C MET A 151 -13.13 -16.17 10.32
N SER A 152 -13.59 -16.21 11.56
CA SER A 152 -13.43 -17.36 12.45
C SER A 152 -14.82 -17.80 12.92
N TRP A 153 -15.16 -19.04 12.63
CA TRP A 153 -16.46 -19.60 12.93
C TRP A 153 -16.36 -20.89 13.74
N ASN A 154 -16.87 -20.86 14.96
CA ASN A 154 -17.08 -22.03 15.80
C ASN A 154 -18.40 -22.69 15.38
N ILE A 155 -18.32 -23.64 14.43
CA ILE A 155 -19.49 -24.35 13.88
C ILE A 155 -20.16 -25.17 15.00
N THR A 156 -19.31 -25.84 15.78
CA THR A 156 -19.70 -26.56 17.02
C THR A 156 -18.63 -26.34 18.09
N ASP A 157 -18.84 -26.81 19.29
CA ASP A 157 -17.82 -26.77 20.38
C ASP A 157 -16.54 -27.58 20.04
N LYS A 158 -16.62 -28.43 19.01
CA LYS A 158 -15.53 -29.31 18.57
C LYS A 158 -15.01 -28.97 17.17
N THR A 159 -15.74 -28.14 16.41
CA THR A 159 -15.42 -27.82 15.02
C THR A 159 -15.29 -26.32 14.86
N SER A 160 -14.14 -25.86 14.38
CA SER A 160 -13.92 -24.46 14.02
C SER A 160 -13.37 -24.33 12.60
N PHE A 161 -13.81 -23.28 11.93
CA PHE A 161 -13.38 -22.94 10.60
C PHE A 161 -12.81 -21.50 10.60
N MET A 162 -11.70 -21.31 9.93
CA MET A 162 -11.09 -20.00 9.71
C MET A 162 -10.89 -19.78 8.22
N LEU A 163 -11.25 -18.58 7.77
CA LEU A 163 -11.08 -18.10 6.40
C LEU A 163 -10.37 -16.75 6.42
N SER A 164 -9.33 -16.62 5.61
CA SER A 164 -8.70 -15.35 5.27
C SER A 164 -8.62 -15.24 3.75
N ALA A 165 -9.34 -14.31 3.17
CA ALA A 165 -9.35 -14.08 1.75
C ALA A 165 -9.12 -12.60 1.45
N SER A 166 -8.31 -12.31 0.45
CA SER A 166 -8.19 -10.95 -0.08
C SER A 166 -8.03 -10.97 -1.58
N GLY A 167 -8.63 -9.99 -2.22
CA GLY A 167 -8.49 -9.74 -3.65
C GLY A 167 -8.28 -8.26 -3.90
N SER A 168 -7.50 -7.92 -4.90
CA SER A 168 -7.31 -6.54 -5.32
C SER A 168 -7.17 -6.43 -6.83
N TYR A 169 -7.75 -5.37 -7.36
CA TYR A 169 -7.48 -4.90 -8.71
C TYR A 169 -6.60 -3.66 -8.63
N VAL A 170 -5.53 -3.63 -9.40
CA VAL A 170 -4.57 -2.53 -9.46
C VAL A 170 -4.51 -2.00 -10.88
N ASP A 171 -4.57 -0.68 -11.02
CA ASP A 171 -4.36 0.04 -12.28
C ASP A 171 -3.19 1.02 -12.06
N LEU A 172 -2.13 0.85 -12.83
CA LEU A 172 -0.89 1.62 -12.82
C LEU A 172 -0.75 2.33 -14.16
N ARG A 173 -0.58 3.65 -14.15
CA ARG A 173 -0.43 4.44 -15.38
C ARG A 173 0.64 5.50 -15.22
N SER A 174 1.46 5.65 -16.23
CA SER A 174 2.38 6.78 -16.39
C SER A 174 2.24 7.34 -17.80
N LYS A 175 1.79 8.57 -17.91
CA LYS A 175 1.69 9.27 -19.19
C LYS A 175 3.07 9.66 -19.70
N GLU A 176 3.93 10.09 -18.80
CA GLU A 176 5.29 10.54 -19.06
C GLU A 176 6.18 9.40 -19.59
N LEU A 177 5.98 8.19 -19.08
CA LEU A 177 6.70 7.00 -19.53
C LEU A 177 5.97 6.21 -20.62
N GLY A 178 4.77 6.66 -21.03
CA GLY A 178 3.94 5.95 -22.02
C GLY A 178 3.58 4.52 -21.61
N SER A 179 3.55 4.23 -20.29
CA SER A 179 3.39 2.88 -19.76
C SER A 179 2.14 2.74 -18.91
N SER A 180 1.47 1.61 -19.04
CA SER A 180 0.34 1.25 -18.19
C SER A 180 0.30 -0.26 -17.98
N ASN A 181 -0.10 -0.66 -16.77
CA ASN A 181 -0.35 -2.06 -16.45
C ASN A 181 -1.49 -2.16 -15.47
N SER A 182 -2.27 -3.24 -15.56
CA SER A 182 -3.35 -3.50 -14.62
C SER A 182 -3.54 -4.99 -14.43
N GLY A 183 -4.17 -5.36 -13.32
CA GLY A 183 -4.50 -6.76 -13.10
C GLY A 183 -5.02 -7.03 -11.70
N PHE A 184 -5.42 -8.30 -11.54
CA PHE A 184 -5.91 -8.84 -10.29
C PHE A 184 -4.79 -9.58 -9.56
N GLY A 185 -4.77 -9.40 -8.23
CA GLY A 185 -3.96 -10.16 -7.30
C GLY A 185 -4.79 -10.52 -6.07
N GLY A 186 -4.32 -11.47 -5.28
CA GLY A 186 -5.01 -11.84 -4.07
C GLY A 186 -4.46 -13.09 -3.41
N ASN A 187 -5.00 -13.41 -2.27
CA ASN A 187 -4.67 -14.60 -1.51
C ASN A 187 -5.91 -15.18 -0.83
N LEU A 188 -5.89 -16.47 -0.68
CA LEU A 188 -6.90 -17.24 0.02
C LEU A 188 -6.19 -18.19 0.98
N TYR A 189 -6.64 -18.23 2.22
CA TYR A 189 -6.24 -19.23 3.20
C TYR A 189 -7.47 -19.74 3.94
N ALA A 190 -7.60 -21.05 4.07
CA ALA A 190 -8.68 -21.68 4.83
C ALA A 190 -8.10 -22.76 5.76
N GLN A 191 -8.69 -22.86 6.93
CA GLN A 191 -8.33 -23.85 7.94
C GLN A 191 -9.58 -24.42 8.59
N LEU A 192 -9.66 -25.75 8.66
CA LEU A 192 -10.66 -26.46 9.42
C LEU A 192 -9.99 -27.20 10.57
N ARG A 193 -10.47 -27.00 11.79
CA ARG A 193 -10.04 -27.74 12.97
C ARG A 193 -11.21 -28.53 13.53
N GLN A 194 -10.97 -29.84 13.77
CA GLN A 194 -11.93 -30.75 14.34
C GLN A 194 -11.31 -31.44 15.56
N ARG A 195 -11.97 -31.28 16.71
CA ARG A 195 -11.64 -32.01 17.93
C ARG A 195 -12.30 -33.38 17.88
N LEU A 196 -11.48 -34.43 17.90
CA LEU A 196 -11.91 -35.83 17.83
C LEU A 196 -12.01 -36.44 19.23
N PRO A 197 -12.63 -37.64 19.42
CA PRO A 197 -12.51 -38.42 20.63
C PRO A 197 -11.03 -38.70 21.01
N TRP A 198 -10.79 -39.10 22.22
CA TRP A 198 -9.46 -39.43 22.76
C TRP A 198 -8.44 -38.26 22.81
N LYS A 199 -8.95 -37.02 22.90
CA LYS A 199 -8.12 -35.79 22.92
C LYS A 199 -7.27 -35.56 21.66
N LEU A 200 -7.69 -36.08 20.52
CA LEU A 200 -7.03 -35.87 19.25
C LEU A 200 -7.58 -34.61 18.59
N ASP A 201 -6.69 -33.80 18.00
CA ASP A 201 -7.05 -32.63 17.15
C ASP A 201 -6.69 -32.93 15.70
N PHE A 202 -7.65 -32.84 14.82
CA PHE A 202 -7.44 -32.87 13.37
C PHE A 202 -7.46 -31.44 12.85
N THR A 203 -6.46 -31.06 12.05
CA THR A 203 -6.42 -29.76 11.39
C THR A 203 -6.07 -29.94 9.91
N ALA A 204 -6.94 -29.44 9.05
CA ALA A 204 -6.67 -29.32 7.62
C ALA A 204 -6.58 -27.84 7.25
N TYR A 205 -5.62 -27.47 6.44
CA TYR A 205 -5.46 -26.10 5.96
C TYR A 205 -4.91 -26.08 4.54
N GLY A 206 -5.20 -24.99 3.84
CA GLY A 206 -4.69 -24.75 2.51
C GLY A 206 -4.77 -23.29 2.15
N GLY A 207 -3.98 -22.89 1.17
CA GLY A 207 -3.96 -21.51 0.70
C GLY A 207 -3.52 -21.41 -0.74
N TYR A 208 -3.84 -20.27 -1.34
CA TYR A 208 -3.46 -19.89 -2.68
C TYR A 208 -3.08 -18.40 -2.70
N GLY A 209 -1.99 -18.07 -3.39
CA GLY A 209 -1.55 -16.69 -3.64
C GLY A 209 -1.47 -16.40 -5.13
N ALA A 210 -2.04 -15.30 -5.56
CA ALA A 210 -1.92 -14.81 -6.93
C ALA A 210 -0.70 -13.89 -7.08
N PRO A 211 -0.14 -13.76 -8.29
CA PRO A 211 1.03 -12.92 -8.55
C PRO A 211 0.79 -11.45 -8.20
N TYR A 212 1.87 -10.76 -7.86
CA TYR A 212 1.87 -9.31 -7.65
C TYR A 212 2.00 -8.57 -8.99
N ILE A 213 1.25 -7.46 -9.14
CA ILE A 213 1.25 -6.62 -10.34
C ILE A 213 2.13 -5.39 -10.12
N SER A 214 3.11 -5.17 -11.00
CA SER A 214 3.95 -3.97 -11.08
C SER A 214 3.76 -3.25 -12.42
N LEU A 215 4.27 -2.02 -12.57
CA LEU A 215 4.15 -1.27 -13.82
C LEU A 215 4.80 -2.01 -15.01
N GLN A 216 5.87 -2.77 -14.78
CA GLN A 216 6.67 -3.45 -15.82
C GLN A 216 6.32 -4.93 -15.99
N GLY A 217 5.37 -5.48 -15.22
CA GLY A 217 5.00 -6.89 -15.36
C GLY A 217 4.30 -7.50 -14.16
N ARG A 218 4.28 -8.82 -14.12
CA ARG A 218 3.79 -9.63 -13.01
C ARG A 218 4.96 -10.40 -12.41
N SER A 219 5.16 -10.28 -11.10
CA SER A 219 6.11 -11.16 -10.41
C SER A 219 5.38 -12.46 -10.05
N GLY A 220 6.01 -13.60 -10.33
CA GLY A 220 5.50 -14.92 -9.95
C GLY A 220 5.39 -15.05 -8.41
N SER A 221 4.46 -15.88 -7.97
CA SER A 221 4.34 -16.34 -6.58
C SER A 221 5.40 -17.40 -6.30
#